data_eb8a7d7b1f48dd91312d69ad0556c01a
#
_entry.id   eb8a7d7b1f48dd91312d69ad0556c01a
#
_cell.length_a   1.000
_cell.length_b   1.000
_cell.length_c   1.000
_cell.angle_alpha   90.00
_cell.angle_beta   90.00
_cell.angle_gamma   90.00
#
_symmetry.space_group_name_H-M   'P 1'
#
loop_
_entity.id
_entity.type
_entity.pdbx_description
1 polymer ?
#
loop_
_entity_poly.entity_id
_entity_poly.type
_entity_poly.pdbx_seq_one_letter_code
_entity_poly.pdbx_strand_id
1 'polypeptide(L)'
;SGDANRFARELVKLCEAAGVRFLMSHTITALREVGGEIDHVEATDSEGRFQRLRADAYVLAMGSLSPLYADPLGIRLPIYPAKGYSVTMPVKDASMAHQVSLTDDEYKLVFSRLTGPGGDRLRIAGTAEFNGYDRDLNRVRCEAIVRRVEELFPGAGHTDQASFWTGLRPATPSNVPIIGKSKIPNLFMNTGHGTLGWTMAAGSGRVLADIVSGRATEIDATDLGLARYDGTAKRRAPAVKPVAVA
;
A
#
# COMPACT_ATOMS: atom_id res chain seq x y z
N SER A 1 -7.42 -14.88 -2.25
CA SER A 1 -7.79 -13.44 -2.10
C SER A 1 -8.49 -13.20 -0.78
N GLY A 2 -8.53 -11.96 -0.33
CA GLY A 2 -9.13 -11.57 0.93
C GLY A 2 -9.60 -10.12 0.91
N ASP A 3 -10.47 -9.78 1.85
CA ASP A 3 -10.93 -8.41 2.08
C ASP A 3 -9.92 -7.66 2.94
N ALA A 4 -9.04 -6.88 2.30
CA ALA A 4 -7.98 -6.12 2.96
C ALA A 4 -8.54 -5.08 3.96
N ASN A 5 -9.71 -4.48 3.68
CA ASN A 5 -10.33 -3.52 4.58
C ASN A 5 -10.79 -4.22 5.87
N ARG A 6 -11.49 -5.34 5.74
CA ARG A 6 -11.95 -6.13 6.90
C ARG A 6 -10.74 -6.63 7.70
N PHE A 7 -9.72 -7.17 7.04
CA PHE A 7 -8.50 -7.63 7.72
C PHE A 7 -7.84 -6.50 8.53
N ALA A 8 -7.65 -5.32 7.92
CA ALA A 8 -7.03 -4.19 8.61
C ALA A 8 -7.84 -3.74 9.84
N ARG A 9 -9.17 -3.71 9.73
CA ARG A 9 -10.05 -3.35 10.86
C ARG A 9 -9.99 -4.35 12.01
N GLU A 10 -9.92 -5.65 11.71
CA GLU A 10 -9.78 -6.68 12.74
C GLU A 10 -8.35 -6.65 13.34
N LEU A 11 -7.33 -6.37 12.54
CA LEU A 11 -5.96 -6.23 13.04
C LEU A 11 -5.83 -5.04 14.02
N VAL A 12 -6.52 -3.93 13.78
CA VAL A 12 -6.54 -2.78 14.71
C VAL A 12 -6.97 -3.25 16.10
N LYS A 13 -8.04 -4.04 16.21
CA LYS A 13 -8.53 -4.54 17.51
C LYS A 13 -7.49 -5.39 18.24
N LEU A 14 -6.75 -6.23 17.49
CA LEU A 14 -5.67 -7.05 18.05
C LEU A 14 -4.51 -6.17 18.52
N CYS A 15 -4.16 -5.15 17.76
CA CYS A 15 -3.12 -4.20 18.12
C CYS A 15 -3.50 -3.39 19.39
N GLU A 16 -4.74 -2.92 19.46
CA GLU A 16 -5.26 -2.21 20.65
C GLU A 16 -5.20 -3.10 21.89
N ALA A 17 -5.61 -4.38 21.77
CA ALA A 17 -5.51 -5.35 22.83
C ALA A 17 -4.06 -5.62 23.27
N ALA A 18 -3.09 -5.42 22.37
CA ALA A 18 -1.66 -5.49 22.66
C ALA A 18 -1.06 -4.15 23.15
N GLY A 19 -1.88 -3.14 23.40
CA GLY A 19 -1.47 -1.85 23.94
C GLY A 19 -1.07 -0.78 22.90
N VAL A 20 -1.29 -1.03 21.62
CA VAL A 20 -1.05 -0.03 20.57
C VAL A 20 -2.12 1.05 20.61
N ARG A 21 -1.72 2.31 20.61
CA ARG A 21 -2.61 3.47 20.52
C ARG A 21 -2.75 3.92 19.07
N PHE A 22 -3.98 4.06 18.61
CA PHE A 22 -4.30 4.66 17.31
C PHE A 22 -4.82 6.09 17.49
N LEU A 23 -4.17 7.05 16.84
CA LEU A 23 -4.62 8.44 16.78
C LEU A 23 -5.36 8.65 15.46
N MET A 24 -6.63 8.24 15.43
CA MET A 24 -7.48 8.41 14.25
C MET A 24 -7.85 9.88 14.04
N SER A 25 -8.19 10.24 12.80
CA SER A 25 -8.57 11.61 12.44
C SER A 25 -7.49 12.67 12.76
N HIS A 26 -6.23 12.27 12.75
CA HIS A 26 -5.10 13.17 12.87
C HIS A 26 -4.41 13.35 11.51
N THR A 27 -4.07 14.60 11.21
CA THR A 27 -3.24 14.95 10.05
C THR A 27 -1.82 15.22 10.52
N ILE A 28 -0.86 14.45 10.03
CA ILE A 28 0.56 14.74 10.25
C ILE A 28 0.93 15.95 9.41
N THR A 29 1.53 16.95 10.03
CA THR A 29 1.93 18.21 9.38
C THR A 29 3.43 18.29 9.15
N ALA A 30 4.26 17.72 10.03
CA ALA A 30 5.70 17.67 9.86
C ALA A 30 6.37 16.60 10.72
N LEU A 31 7.58 16.19 10.29
CA LEU A 31 8.58 15.54 11.13
C LEU A 31 9.66 16.57 11.44
N ARG A 32 9.97 16.77 12.71
CA ARG A 32 10.98 17.76 13.15
C ARG A 32 12.27 17.06 13.57
N GLU A 33 13.32 17.40 12.85
CA GLU A 33 14.69 16.97 13.16
C GLU A 33 15.37 18.02 14.04
N VAL A 34 16.07 17.57 15.09
CA VAL A 34 16.93 18.36 15.93
C VAL A 34 18.17 17.53 16.28
N GLY A 35 19.35 18.09 16.02
CA GLY A 35 20.61 17.42 16.35
C GLY A 35 20.88 16.12 15.57
N GLY A 36 20.28 15.96 14.39
CA GLY A 36 20.49 14.77 13.55
C GLY A 36 19.51 13.62 13.82
N GLU A 37 18.54 13.81 14.71
CA GLU A 37 17.50 12.83 15.02
C GLU A 37 16.10 13.46 14.93
N ILE A 38 15.08 12.65 14.71
CA ILE A 38 13.68 13.12 14.80
C ILE A 38 13.38 13.40 16.28
N ASP A 39 13.08 14.65 16.59
CA ASP A 39 12.67 15.09 17.92
C ASP A 39 11.19 14.80 18.18
N HIS A 40 10.33 15.10 17.20
CA HIS A 40 8.90 14.87 17.30
C HIS A 40 8.20 14.88 15.94
N VAL A 41 6.99 14.33 15.94
CA VAL A 41 6.03 14.47 14.84
C VAL A 41 5.01 15.55 15.22
N GLU A 42 4.76 16.47 14.32
CA GLU A 42 3.69 17.46 14.44
C GLU A 42 2.42 16.89 13.81
N ALA A 43 1.31 17.00 14.54
CA ALA A 43 0.00 16.56 14.05
C ALA A 43 -1.10 17.51 14.51
N THR A 44 -2.21 17.54 13.74
CA THR A 44 -3.44 18.22 14.13
C THR A 44 -4.59 17.20 14.12
N ASP A 45 -5.48 17.30 15.11
CA ASP A 45 -6.70 16.49 15.15
C ASP A 45 -7.82 17.09 14.29
N SER A 46 -9.00 16.47 14.29
CA SER A 46 -10.17 16.91 13.53
C SER A 46 -10.73 18.27 13.99
N GLU A 47 -10.36 18.72 15.19
CA GLU A 47 -10.75 20.04 15.74
C GLU A 47 -9.67 21.10 15.51
N GLY A 48 -8.58 20.74 14.80
CA GLY A 48 -7.46 21.63 14.51
C GLY A 48 -6.50 21.83 15.69
N ARG A 49 -6.61 21.03 16.76
CA ARG A 49 -5.69 21.12 17.90
C ARG A 49 -4.34 20.55 17.53
N PHE A 50 -3.31 21.34 17.70
CA PHE A 50 -1.93 20.97 17.43
C PHE A 50 -1.36 20.07 18.53
N GLN A 51 -0.61 19.04 18.12
CA GLN A 51 0.06 18.10 19.01
C GLN A 51 1.50 17.85 18.56
N ARG A 52 2.39 17.63 19.54
CA ARG A 52 3.75 17.14 19.34
C ARG A 52 3.85 15.74 19.92
N LEU A 53 4.16 14.78 19.08
CA LEU A 53 4.26 13.38 19.44
C LEU A 53 5.73 12.97 19.48
N ARG A 54 6.23 12.58 20.66
CA ARG A 54 7.61 12.14 20.88
C ARG A 54 7.68 10.65 21.07
N ALA A 55 8.74 10.04 20.54
CA ALA A 55 9.03 8.63 20.66
C ALA A 55 10.54 8.38 20.52
N ASP A 56 11.00 7.20 20.91
CA ASP A 56 12.40 6.78 20.76
C ASP A 56 12.73 6.40 19.31
N ALA A 57 11.73 5.94 18.55
CA ALA A 57 11.85 5.57 17.14
C ALA A 57 10.59 5.95 16.36
N TYR A 58 10.78 6.31 15.11
CA TYR A 58 9.71 6.73 14.19
C TYR A 58 9.72 5.85 12.95
N VAL A 59 8.54 5.49 12.46
CA VAL A 59 8.38 4.72 11.23
C VAL A 59 7.57 5.53 10.22
N LEU A 60 8.16 5.84 9.07
CA LEU A 60 7.47 6.46 7.95
C LEU A 60 6.83 5.36 7.08
N ALA A 61 5.52 5.19 7.25
CA ALA A 61 4.72 4.17 6.56
C ALA A 61 3.55 4.79 5.76
N MET A 62 3.75 5.99 5.19
CA MET A 62 2.73 6.81 4.54
C MET A 62 2.48 6.43 3.06
N GLY A 63 3.02 5.31 2.59
CA GLY A 63 2.84 4.85 1.21
C GLY A 63 3.26 5.89 0.18
N SER A 64 2.36 6.25 -0.74
CA SER A 64 2.62 7.25 -1.77
C SER A 64 2.86 8.68 -1.24
N LEU A 65 2.43 8.95 0.00
CA LEU A 65 2.67 10.25 0.63
C LEU A 65 4.04 10.33 1.34
N SER A 66 4.74 9.21 1.51
CA SER A 66 6.04 9.18 2.20
C SER A 66 7.06 10.18 1.66
N PRO A 67 7.19 10.42 0.34
CA PRO A 67 8.10 11.44 -0.18
C PRO A 67 7.84 12.84 0.37
N LEU A 68 6.58 13.23 0.55
CA LEU A 68 6.21 14.56 1.04
C LEU A 68 6.73 14.85 2.45
N TYR A 69 6.92 13.81 3.27
CA TYR A 69 7.44 13.91 4.63
C TYR A 69 8.94 13.63 4.71
N ALA A 70 9.49 12.92 3.75
CA ALA A 70 10.92 12.59 3.70
C ALA A 70 11.76 13.71 3.04
N ASP A 71 11.24 14.35 1.99
CA ASP A 71 11.94 15.40 1.23
C ASP A 71 12.39 16.59 2.12
N PRO A 72 11.58 17.12 3.06
CA PRO A 72 12.02 18.19 3.97
C PRO A 72 13.19 17.79 4.87
N LEU A 73 13.38 16.48 5.10
CA LEU A 73 14.51 15.92 5.85
C LEU A 73 15.73 15.61 4.95
N GLY A 74 15.66 16.00 3.68
CA GLY A 74 16.68 15.69 2.67
C GLY A 74 16.77 14.20 2.33
N ILE A 75 15.70 13.42 2.56
CA ILE A 75 15.63 11.99 2.21
C ILE A 75 14.80 11.85 0.94
N ARG A 76 15.46 11.52 -0.17
CA ARG A 76 14.79 11.32 -1.46
C ARG A 76 14.25 9.89 -1.57
N LEU A 77 12.93 9.74 -1.63
CA LEU A 77 12.27 8.46 -1.84
C LEU A 77 11.79 8.37 -3.31
N PRO A 78 12.29 7.42 -4.11
CA PRO A 78 11.86 7.25 -5.49
C PRO A 78 10.52 6.51 -5.56
N ILE A 79 9.48 7.13 -5.01
CA ILE A 79 8.12 6.59 -4.97
C ILE A 79 7.22 7.50 -5.81
N TYR A 80 6.55 6.92 -6.80
CA TYR A 80 5.57 7.62 -7.61
C TYR A 80 4.15 7.19 -7.22
N PRO A 81 3.20 8.14 -7.06
CA PRO A 81 1.81 7.85 -6.74
C PRO A 81 1.04 7.37 -8.00
N ALA A 82 1.15 6.08 -8.32
CA ALA A 82 0.46 5.50 -9.47
C ALA A 82 -1.03 5.27 -9.14
N LYS A 83 -1.91 6.10 -9.71
CA LYS A 83 -3.35 6.04 -9.46
C LYS A 83 -3.97 4.79 -10.06
N GLY A 84 -4.67 4.03 -9.24
CA GLY A 84 -5.44 2.85 -9.65
C GLY A 84 -6.91 3.04 -9.38
N TYR A 85 -7.72 2.28 -10.11
CA TYR A 85 -9.16 2.31 -10.01
C TYR A 85 -9.71 0.98 -9.50
N SER A 86 -10.85 1.01 -8.85
CA SER A 86 -11.63 -0.18 -8.58
C SER A 86 -13.12 0.11 -8.66
N VAL A 87 -13.85 -0.91 -9.08
CA VAL A 87 -15.31 -0.93 -9.09
C VAL A 87 -15.75 -2.04 -8.13
N THR A 88 -16.74 -1.75 -7.32
CA THR A 88 -17.40 -2.75 -6.46
C THR A 88 -18.88 -2.72 -6.73
N MET A 89 -19.49 -3.89 -6.97
CA MET A 89 -20.91 -4.02 -7.21
C MET A 89 -21.46 -5.27 -6.52
N PRO A 90 -22.73 -5.27 -6.05
CA PRO A 90 -23.37 -6.49 -5.53
C PRO A 90 -23.46 -7.56 -6.62
N VAL A 91 -23.35 -8.83 -6.22
CA VAL A 91 -23.63 -9.95 -7.13
C VAL A 91 -25.13 -9.99 -7.44
N LYS A 92 -25.48 -10.02 -8.71
CA LYS A 92 -26.86 -10.14 -9.20
C LYS A 92 -27.23 -11.61 -9.42
N ASP A 93 -26.37 -12.30 -10.16
CA ASP A 93 -26.51 -13.73 -10.42
C ASP A 93 -25.24 -14.46 -10.04
N ALA A 94 -25.35 -15.28 -8.99
CA ALA A 94 -24.22 -16.03 -8.45
C ALA A 94 -23.70 -17.13 -9.39
N SER A 95 -24.54 -17.61 -10.32
CA SER A 95 -24.16 -18.63 -11.32
C SER A 95 -23.33 -18.05 -12.45
N MET A 96 -23.52 -16.76 -12.76
CA MET A 96 -22.77 -16.01 -13.78
C MET A 96 -21.50 -15.38 -13.22
N ALA A 97 -21.41 -15.27 -11.90
CA ALA A 97 -20.27 -14.65 -11.23
C ALA A 97 -19.12 -15.64 -11.05
N HIS A 98 -17.89 -15.19 -11.30
CA HIS A 98 -16.70 -16.01 -11.07
C HIS A 98 -16.56 -16.46 -9.61
N GLN A 99 -16.04 -17.66 -9.40
CA GLN A 99 -15.83 -18.26 -8.06
C GLN A 99 -14.40 -18.06 -7.55
N VAL A 100 -13.45 -17.82 -8.44
CA VAL A 100 -12.02 -17.66 -8.15
C VAL A 100 -11.57 -16.24 -8.56
N SER A 101 -10.46 -15.79 -7.99
CA SER A 101 -9.84 -14.54 -8.48
C SER A 101 -9.24 -14.75 -9.86
N LEU A 102 -9.50 -13.82 -10.76
CA LEU A 102 -9.07 -13.85 -12.15
C LEU A 102 -8.27 -12.60 -12.49
N THR A 103 -7.37 -12.72 -13.45
CA THR A 103 -6.67 -11.59 -14.04
C THR A 103 -6.98 -11.54 -15.53
N ASP A 104 -7.45 -10.39 -15.98
CA ASP A 104 -7.58 -10.05 -17.39
C ASP A 104 -6.32 -9.32 -17.83
N ASP A 105 -5.49 -10.01 -18.61
CA ASP A 105 -4.22 -9.47 -19.07
C ASP A 105 -4.38 -8.42 -20.18
N GLU A 106 -5.49 -8.42 -20.88
CA GLU A 106 -5.76 -7.44 -21.92
C GLU A 106 -6.03 -6.05 -21.33
N TYR A 107 -6.94 -5.96 -20.35
CA TYR A 107 -7.32 -4.70 -19.70
C TYR A 107 -6.55 -4.43 -18.40
N LYS A 108 -5.67 -5.38 -17.98
CA LYS A 108 -4.93 -5.31 -16.71
C LYS A 108 -5.85 -5.15 -15.50
N LEU A 109 -6.92 -5.95 -15.48
CA LEU A 109 -7.91 -5.99 -14.41
C LEU A 109 -7.76 -7.25 -13.57
N VAL A 110 -8.01 -7.12 -12.28
CA VAL A 110 -8.09 -8.24 -11.33
C VAL A 110 -9.50 -8.30 -10.78
N PHE A 111 -10.13 -9.46 -10.93
CA PHE A 111 -11.48 -9.74 -10.48
C PHE A 111 -11.43 -10.54 -9.18
N SER A 112 -12.19 -10.14 -8.19
CA SER A 112 -12.36 -10.85 -6.93
C SER A 112 -13.81 -10.86 -6.51
N ARG A 113 -14.31 -12.02 -6.08
CA ARG A 113 -15.60 -12.13 -5.40
C ARG A 113 -15.34 -12.10 -3.89
N LEU A 114 -15.95 -11.14 -3.22
CA LEU A 114 -15.84 -10.95 -1.78
C LEU A 114 -17.16 -11.35 -1.12
N THR A 115 -17.10 -12.29 -0.20
CA THR A 115 -18.24 -12.75 0.58
C THR A 115 -18.29 -12.01 1.92
N GLY A 116 -19.49 -11.72 2.43
CA GLY A 116 -19.62 -11.01 3.69
C GLY A 116 -21.07 -10.86 4.17
N PRO A 117 -21.28 -10.27 5.37
CA PRO A 117 -22.61 -10.12 5.96
C PRO A 117 -23.60 -9.30 5.12
N GLY A 118 -23.12 -8.47 4.20
CA GLY A 118 -23.95 -7.68 3.27
C GLY A 118 -24.19 -8.36 1.92
N GLY A 119 -23.95 -9.67 1.81
CA GLY A 119 -24.01 -10.40 0.55
C GLY A 119 -22.69 -10.40 -0.22
N ASP A 120 -22.68 -11.14 -1.33
CA ASP A 120 -21.51 -11.25 -2.18
C ASP A 120 -21.36 -10.00 -3.07
N ARG A 121 -20.12 -9.60 -3.25
CA ARG A 121 -19.76 -8.44 -4.08
C ARG A 121 -18.66 -8.83 -5.07
N LEU A 122 -18.79 -8.33 -6.29
CA LEU A 122 -17.70 -8.34 -7.25
C LEU A 122 -16.85 -7.09 -7.03
N ARG A 123 -15.55 -7.27 -6.84
CA ARG A 123 -14.57 -6.20 -6.80
C ARG A 123 -13.59 -6.37 -7.95
N ILE A 124 -13.58 -5.40 -8.83
CA ILE A 124 -12.70 -5.36 -9.99
C ILE A 124 -11.75 -4.18 -9.81
N ALA A 125 -10.46 -4.44 -9.82
CA ALA A 125 -9.44 -3.43 -9.64
C ALA A 125 -8.41 -3.51 -10.76
N GLY A 126 -7.93 -2.36 -11.20
CA GLY A 126 -6.90 -2.35 -12.23
C GLY A 126 -6.58 -0.97 -12.74
N THR A 127 -6.07 -0.96 -13.95
CA THR A 127 -5.54 0.20 -14.66
C THR A 127 -4.49 0.98 -13.86
N ALA A 128 -3.74 1.83 -14.55
CA ALA A 128 -2.81 2.77 -13.93
C ALA A 128 -2.91 4.11 -14.65
N GLU A 129 -2.88 5.17 -13.87
CA GLU A 129 -2.84 6.54 -14.36
C GLU A 129 -1.73 7.29 -13.64
N PHE A 130 -0.92 8.00 -14.42
CA PHE A 130 0.21 8.79 -13.91
C PHE A 130 -0.19 10.26 -13.92
N ASN A 131 -0.85 10.71 -12.86
CA ASN A 131 -1.37 12.08 -12.70
C ASN A 131 -1.02 12.65 -11.32
N GLY A 132 0.21 12.40 -10.84
CA GLY A 132 0.66 12.89 -9.54
C GLY A 132 -0.26 12.44 -8.40
N TYR A 133 -0.56 13.35 -7.49
CA TYR A 133 -1.39 13.09 -6.31
C TYR A 133 -2.90 13.29 -6.53
N ASP A 134 -3.33 13.51 -7.78
CA ASP A 134 -4.75 13.62 -8.12
C ASP A 134 -5.49 12.31 -7.77
N ARG A 135 -6.67 12.45 -7.14
CA ARG A 135 -7.53 11.34 -6.72
C ARG A 135 -8.93 11.41 -7.30
N ASP A 136 -9.17 12.31 -8.22
CA ASP A 136 -10.47 12.43 -8.88
C ASP A 136 -10.76 11.22 -9.74
N LEU A 137 -12.03 10.81 -9.76
CA LEU A 137 -12.50 9.69 -10.55
C LEU A 137 -12.61 10.07 -12.03
N ASN A 138 -11.83 9.41 -12.88
CA ASN A 138 -12.01 9.49 -14.31
C ASN A 138 -13.13 8.54 -14.72
N ARG A 139 -14.29 9.12 -15.08
CA ARG A 139 -15.50 8.36 -15.43
C ARG A 139 -15.31 7.42 -16.62
N VAL A 140 -14.56 7.84 -17.64
CA VAL A 140 -14.29 7.01 -18.82
C VAL A 140 -13.57 5.71 -18.43
N ARG A 141 -12.60 5.80 -17.51
CA ARG A 141 -11.90 4.62 -16.97
C ARG A 141 -12.80 3.74 -16.12
N CYS A 142 -13.63 4.35 -15.28
CA CYS A 142 -14.60 3.62 -14.45
C CYS A 142 -15.60 2.84 -15.32
N GLU A 143 -16.17 3.48 -16.30
CA GLU A 143 -17.14 2.88 -17.23
C GLU A 143 -16.50 1.79 -18.11
N ALA A 144 -15.22 1.94 -18.49
CA ALA A 144 -14.50 0.90 -19.22
C ALA A 144 -14.36 -0.39 -18.40
N ILE A 145 -14.14 -0.27 -17.08
CA ILE A 145 -14.09 -1.45 -16.19
C ILE A 145 -15.49 -2.11 -16.15
N VAL A 146 -16.55 -1.35 -16.00
CA VAL A 146 -17.93 -1.90 -15.96
C VAL A 146 -18.28 -2.59 -17.27
N ARG A 147 -17.98 -1.98 -18.43
CA ARG A 147 -18.18 -2.64 -19.73
C ARG A 147 -17.44 -3.97 -19.82
N ARG A 148 -16.18 -4.00 -19.39
CA ARG A 148 -15.40 -5.26 -19.43
C ARG A 148 -15.97 -6.34 -18.52
N VAL A 149 -16.57 -5.98 -17.38
CA VAL A 149 -17.30 -6.92 -16.52
C VAL A 149 -18.48 -7.53 -17.26
N GLU A 150 -19.30 -6.71 -17.92
CA GLU A 150 -20.47 -7.20 -18.68
C GLU A 150 -20.08 -8.05 -19.91
N GLU A 151 -18.94 -7.74 -20.55
CA GLU A 151 -18.41 -8.56 -21.66
C GLU A 151 -17.99 -9.97 -21.19
N LEU A 152 -17.31 -10.07 -20.04
CA LEU A 152 -16.78 -11.34 -19.55
C LEU A 152 -17.79 -12.13 -18.70
N PHE A 153 -18.64 -11.44 -17.95
CA PHE A 153 -19.60 -12.01 -17.01
C PHE A 153 -20.96 -11.32 -17.13
N PRO A 154 -21.67 -11.51 -18.25
CA PRO A 154 -22.94 -10.81 -18.50
C PRO A 154 -23.95 -11.08 -17.38
N GLY A 155 -24.50 -10.01 -16.80
CA GLY A 155 -25.49 -10.08 -15.74
C GLY A 155 -25.03 -10.59 -14.40
N ALA A 156 -23.72 -10.78 -14.19
CA ALA A 156 -23.18 -11.27 -12.90
C ALA A 156 -23.34 -10.27 -11.76
N GLY A 157 -23.28 -8.98 -12.04
CA GLY A 157 -23.33 -7.90 -11.04
C GLY A 157 -24.43 -6.88 -11.29
N HIS A 158 -24.83 -6.17 -10.23
CA HIS A 158 -25.69 -4.99 -10.33
C HIS A 158 -24.86 -3.77 -10.75
N THR A 159 -24.70 -3.56 -12.05
CA THR A 159 -23.89 -2.45 -12.59
C THR A 159 -24.48 -1.08 -12.30
N ASP A 160 -25.80 -0.99 -12.15
CA ASP A 160 -26.54 0.19 -11.71
C ASP A 160 -26.21 0.63 -10.27
N GLN A 161 -25.70 -0.31 -9.44
CA GLN A 161 -25.26 -0.09 -8.06
C GLN A 161 -23.74 -0.08 -7.92
N ALA A 162 -23.00 0.06 -9.02
CA ALA A 162 -21.56 0.07 -9.01
C ALA A 162 -21.01 1.29 -8.27
N SER A 163 -20.15 1.06 -7.30
CA SER A 163 -19.40 2.08 -6.61
C SER A 163 -17.95 2.12 -7.09
N PHE A 164 -17.42 3.32 -7.26
CA PHE A 164 -16.06 3.54 -7.78
C PHE A 164 -15.14 4.08 -6.71
N TRP A 165 -13.89 3.69 -6.78
CA TRP A 165 -12.86 4.15 -5.88
C TRP A 165 -11.52 4.30 -6.60
N THR A 166 -10.71 5.27 -6.16
CA THR A 166 -9.33 5.43 -6.59
C THR A 166 -8.37 5.39 -5.41
N GLY A 167 -7.14 4.96 -5.68
CA GLY A 167 -6.05 5.02 -4.71
C GLY A 167 -4.70 5.13 -5.40
N LEU A 168 -3.75 5.71 -4.67
CA LEU A 168 -2.40 5.96 -5.15
C LEU A 168 -1.48 4.81 -4.69
N ARG A 169 -1.05 3.97 -5.64
CA ARG A 169 -0.07 2.91 -5.36
C ARG A 169 1.31 3.53 -5.18
N PRO A 170 2.03 3.23 -4.10
CA PRO A 170 3.38 3.72 -3.88
C PRO A 170 4.39 2.96 -4.76
N ALA A 171 4.45 3.29 -6.04
CA ALA A 171 5.28 2.60 -7.01
C ALA A 171 6.75 3.01 -6.88
N THR A 172 7.64 2.04 -6.70
CA THR A 172 9.09 2.23 -6.80
C THR A 172 9.59 1.77 -8.17
N PRO A 173 10.76 2.24 -8.64
CA PRO A 173 11.30 1.84 -9.95
C PRO A 173 11.54 0.33 -10.09
N SER A 174 11.81 -0.36 -8.98
CA SER A 174 12.08 -1.81 -8.95
C SER A 174 10.87 -2.66 -8.55
N ASN A 175 9.74 -2.06 -8.16
CA ASN A 175 8.60 -2.69 -7.48
C ASN A 175 8.94 -3.39 -6.15
N VAL A 176 10.16 -3.20 -5.63
CA VAL A 176 10.57 -3.69 -4.31
C VAL A 176 10.32 -2.60 -3.28
N PRO A 177 9.71 -2.88 -2.12
CA PRO A 177 9.44 -1.88 -1.09
C PRO A 177 10.72 -1.36 -0.44
N ILE A 178 10.63 -0.20 0.20
CA ILE A 178 11.71 0.39 1.00
C ILE A 178 11.42 0.09 2.46
N ILE A 179 12.23 -0.81 3.05
CA ILE A 179 12.08 -1.25 4.44
C ILE A 179 13.43 -1.14 5.14
N GLY A 180 13.47 -0.51 6.31
CA GLY A 180 14.68 -0.43 7.12
C GLY A 180 15.02 0.98 7.59
N LYS A 181 16.28 1.16 7.98
CA LYS A 181 16.80 2.44 8.50
C LYS A 181 16.88 3.51 7.42
N SER A 182 16.63 4.75 7.81
CA SER A 182 16.98 5.91 6.99
C SER A 182 18.39 6.42 7.33
N LYS A 183 18.79 7.55 6.76
CA LYS A 183 20.01 8.26 7.18
C LYS A 183 19.89 8.92 8.55
N ILE A 184 18.68 9.09 9.07
CA ILE A 184 18.40 9.63 10.41
C ILE A 184 18.29 8.43 11.36
N PRO A 185 19.10 8.33 12.44
CA PRO A 185 19.27 7.12 13.24
C PRO A 185 17.96 6.54 13.80
N ASN A 186 17.03 7.38 14.25
CA ASN A 186 15.76 6.98 14.85
C ASN A 186 14.56 7.02 13.87
N LEU A 187 14.81 7.20 12.56
CA LEU A 187 13.76 7.17 11.53
C LEU A 187 13.91 5.94 10.64
N PHE A 188 12.87 5.15 10.60
CA PHE A 188 12.75 3.93 9.80
C PHE A 188 11.71 4.09 8.68
N MET A 189 11.81 3.28 7.64
CA MET A 189 10.94 3.28 6.47
C MET A 189 10.20 1.96 6.36
N ASN A 190 8.90 2.01 6.01
CA ASN A 190 8.12 0.86 5.57
C ASN A 190 7.11 1.31 4.52
N THR A 191 7.56 1.45 3.28
CA THR A 191 6.82 2.14 2.22
C THR A 191 7.19 1.61 0.83
N GLY A 192 6.53 2.09 -0.21
CA GLY A 192 6.90 1.74 -1.58
C GLY A 192 6.48 0.35 -2.06
N HIS A 193 5.42 -0.24 -1.49
CA HIS A 193 4.98 -1.61 -1.77
C HIS A 193 4.26 -1.79 -3.12
N GLY A 194 4.06 -0.74 -3.88
CA GLY A 194 3.47 -0.79 -5.22
C GLY A 194 2.12 -1.49 -5.26
N THR A 195 1.99 -2.44 -6.18
CA THR A 195 0.75 -3.23 -6.38
C THR A 195 0.66 -4.48 -5.49
N LEU A 196 1.76 -4.89 -4.86
CA LEU A 196 1.86 -6.13 -4.09
C LEU A 196 1.83 -5.93 -2.57
N GLY A 197 1.48 -4.73 -2.10
CA GLY A 197 1.49 -4.37 -0.68
C GLY A 197 0.67 -5.32 0.19
N TRP A 198 -0.48 -5.78 -0.28
CA TRP A 198 -1.29 -6.76 0.43
C TRP A 198 -0.54 -8.08 0.67
N THR A 199 0.09 -8.62 -0.38
CA THR A 199 0.86 -9.87 -0.30
C THR A 199 2.07 -9.75 0.63
N MET A 200 2.74 -8.60 0.62
CA MET A 200 3.98 -8.38 1.36
C MET A 200 3.77 -7.85 2.79
N ALA A 201 2.54 -7.44 3.15
CA ALA A 201 2.28 -6.66 4.38
C ALA A 201 2.81 -7.32 5.66
N ALA A 202 2.48 -8.60 5.89
CA ALA A 202 2.90 -9.32 7.09
C ALA A 202 4.43 -9.49 7.17
N GLY A 203 5.05 -9.91 6.05
CA GLY A 203 6.52 -10.04 5.95
C GLY A 203 7.25 -8.72 6.15
N SER A 204 6.76 -7.64 5.54
CA SER A 204 7.31 -6.30 5.71
C SER A 204 7.24 -5.82 7.17
N GLY A 205 6.11 -6.06 7.81
CA GLY A 205 5.92 -5.73 9.23
C GLY A 205 6.88 -6.51 10.13
N ARG A 206 7.08 -7.80 9.87
CA ARG A 206 8.01 -8.63 10.63
C ARG A 206 9.46 -8.17 10.46
N VAL A 207 9.91 -8.00 9.22
CA VAL A 207 11.27 -7.51 8.92
C VAL A 207 11.53 -6.17 9.60
N LEU A 208 10.59 -5.22 9.48
CA LEU A 208 10.76 -3.91 10.12
C LEU A 208 10.81 -4.02 11.65
N ALA A 209 9.95 -4.83 12.27
CA ALA A 209 9.91 -5.02 13.70
C ALA A 209 11.25 -5.56 14.22
N ASP A 210 11.87 -6.50 13.50
CA ASP A 210 13.19 -7.02 13.85
C ASP A 210 14.28 -5.96 13.73
N ILE A 211 14.27 -5.15 12.63
CA ILE A 211 15.23 -4.05 12.43
C ILE A 211 15.10 -2.98 13.52
N VAL A 212 13.89 -2.54 13.85
CA VAL A 212 13.65 -1.51 14.89
C VAL A 212 14.08 -2.02 16.26
N SER A 213 13.87 -3.31 16.54
CA SER A 213 14.24 -3.94 17.81
C SER A 213 15.72 -4.37 17.87
N GLY A 214 16.52 -4.14 16.82
CA GLY A 214 17.91 -4.56 16.75
C GLY A 214 18.11 -6.08 16.66
N ARG A 215 17.09 -6.83 16.25
CA ARG A 215 17.15 -8.28 16.05
C ARG A 215 17.60 -8.63 14.63
N ALA A 216 18.15 -9.82 14.46
CA ALA A 216 18.41 -10.37 13.13
C ALA A 216 17.08 -10.66 12.40
N THR A 217 17.02 -10.30 11.13
CA THR A 217 15.87 -10.61 10.27
C THR A 217 15.92 -12.05 9.77
N GLU A 218 14.75 -12.68 9.58
CA GLU A 218 14.66 -14.06 9.04
C GLU A 218 15.08 -14.16 7.56
N ILE A 219 15.03 -13.05 6.84
CA ILE A 219 15.46 -12.96 5.44
C ILE A 219 16.59 -11.93 5.32
N ASP A 220 17.37 -12.01 4.26
CA ASP A 220 18.33 -10.94 3.94
C ASP A 220 17.56 -9.66 3.53
N ALA A 221 17.59 -8.65 4.39
CA ALA A 221 16.91 -7.37 4.20
C ALA A 221 17.84 -6.30 3.59
N THR A 222 19.08 -6.63 3.24
CA THR A 222 20.09 -5.68 2.76
C THR A 222 19.61 -4.89 1.54
N ASP A 223 18.95 -5.58 0.60
CA ASP A 223 18.44 -4.98 -0.62
C ASP A 223 17.05 -4.30 -0.46
N LEU A 224 16.47 -4.31 0.73
CA LEU A 224 15.21 -3.60 1.01
C LEU A 224 15.44 -2.15 1.43
N GLY A 225 16.66 -1.79 1.80
CA GLY A 225 17.01 -0.44 2.25
C GLY A 225 17.02 0.60 1.13
N LEU A 226 17.00 1.88 1.53
CA LEU A 226 17.04 3.02 0.61
C LEU A 226 18.36 3.11 -0.16
N ALA A 227 19.46 2.61 0.39
CA ALA A 227 20.81 2.66 -0.20
C ALA A 227 20.90 2.09 -1.63
N ARG A 228 20.00 1.16 -2.01
CA ARG A 228 19.96 0.64 -3.39
C ARG A 228 19.64 1.70 -4.45
N TYR A 229 19.09 2.84 -4.05
CA TYR A 229 18.77 3.97 -4.92
C TYR A 229 19.81 5.10 -4.89
N ASP A 230 20.74 5.08 -3.94
CA ASP A 230 21.75 6.14 -3.77
C ASP A 230 22.95 5.99 -4.71
N GLY A 231 22.92 5.03 -5.64
CA GLY A 231 24.02 4.73 -6.56
C GLY A 231 25.26 4.13 -5.88
N THR A 232 25.25 4.00 -4.55
CA THR A 232 26.34 3.41 -3.75
C THR A 232 26.19 1.90 -3.57
N ALA A 233 25.00 1.35 -3.79
CA ALA A 233 24.77 -0.09 -3.78
C ALA A 233 25.47 -0.71 -4.99
N LYS A 234 26.54 -1.47 -4.75
CA LYS A 234 27.13 -2.34 -5.79
C LYS A 234 25.99 -3.22 -6.31
N ARG A 235 25.62 -3.05 -7.60
CA ARG A 235 24.67 -3.94 -8.27
C ARG A 235 25.20 -5.37 -8.16
N ARG A 236 24.72 -6.15 -7.20
CA ARG A 236 24.81 -7.60 -7.29
C ARG A 236 23.88 -8.00 -8.42
N ALA A 237 24.47 -8.47 -9.53
CA ALA A 237 23.70 -9.12 -10.56
C ALA A 237 22.88 -10.24 -9.90
N PRO A 238 21.57 -10.37 -10.18
CA PRO A 238 20.80 -11.48 -9.65
C PRO A 238 21.47 -12.75 -10.13
N ALA A 239 21.82 -13.65 -9.20
CA ALA A 239 22.25 -14.98 -9.55
C ALA A 239 21.03 -15.72 -10.12
N VAL A 240 20.89 -15.66 -11.44
CA VAL A 240 19.89 -16.47 -12.16
C VAL A 240 20.37 -17.92 -12.05
N LYS A 241 19.80 -18.67 -11.12
CA LYS A 241 19.92 -20.13 -11.15
C LYS A 241 19.15 -20.62 -12.37
N PRO A 242 19.76 -21.37 -13.29
CA PRO A 242 19.03 -21.95 -14.39
C PRO A 242 17.94 -22.88 -13.83
N VAL A 243 16.70 -22.62 -14.22
CA VAL A 243 15.59 -23.56 -13.97
C VAL A 243 15.84 -24.77 -14.86
N ALA A 244 16.16 -25.91 -14.26
CA ALA A 244 16.18 -27.18 -15.00
C ALA A 244 14.75 -27.45 -15.46
N VAL A 245 14.52 -27.43 -16.75
CA VAL A 245 13.29 -27.93 -17.38
C VAL A 245 13.43 -29.45 -17.42
N ALA A 246 12.59 -30.15 -16.65
CA ALA A 246 12.39 -31.57 -16.72
C ALA A 246 11.28 -31.88 -17.72
#